data_f80392b5d9d5867a07d788fdb6d68106
#
_entry.id   f80392b5d9d5867a07d788fdb6d68106
#
_cell.length_a   1.000
_cell.length_b   1.000
_cell.length_c   1.000
_cell.angle_alpha   90.00
_cell.angle_beta   90.00
_cell.angle_gamma   90.00
#
_symmetry.space_group_name_H-M   'P 1'
#
loop_
_entity.id
_entity.type
_entity.pdbx_description
1 polymer ?
#
loop_
_entity_poly.entity_id
_entity_poly.type
_entity_poly.pdbx_seq_one_letter_code
_entity_poly.pdbx_strand_id
1 'polypeptide(L)'
;MQMEASPCYAIATDTTAYGLRLVTVRLDGPRESTARDDLLTQGVVDLVSHLVRATQDDTSAVVVDVRLGEGRDGDPSLEAFVEAARGLVQSYVLESQQGIGPVNVVVSQARQDDDRQLTFDYLAGGTGSFSRGATYDLREVTG
;
A
#
# COMPACT_ATOMS: atom_id res chain seq x y z
N MET A 1 -28.82 1.53 19.48
CA MET A 1 -27.45 1.87 19.79
C MET A 1 -26.56 1.74 18.58
N GLN A 2 -25.78 2.73 18.38
CA GLN A 2 -24.89 2.73 17.26
C GLN A 2 -23.64 1.92 17.57
N MET A 3 -23.37 0.94 16.76
CA MET A 3 -22.16 0.18 16.85
C MET A 3 -21.26 0.59 15.70
N GLU A 4 -20.13 1.16 16.00
CA GLU A 4 -19.15 1.40 14.98
C GLU A 4 -18.39 0.12 14.72
N ALA A 5 -18.59 -0.41 13.52
CA ALA A 5 -17.76 -1.51 13.08
C ALA A 5 -16.36 -0.98 12.86
N SER A 6 -15.36 -1.73 13.32
CA SER A 6 -13.98 -1.40 12.98
C SER A 6 -13.86 -1.36 11.48
N PRO A 7 -13.22 -0.34 10.90
CA PRO A 7 -13.03 -0.33 9.46
C PRO A 7 -12.19 -1.53 9.06
N CYS A 8 -12.53 -2.15 7.95
CA CYS A 8 -11.74 -3.26 7.45
C CYS A 8 -10.41 -2.81 6.88
N TYR A 9 -10.19 -1.53 6.82
CA TYR A 9 -8.93 -0.96 6.39
C TYR A 9 -8.70 0.37 7.11
N ALA A 10 -7.44 0.79 7.14
CA ALA A 10 -7.07 2.12 7.61
C ALA A 10 -5.94 2.61 6.70
N ILE A 11 -6.00 3.86 6.28
CA ILE A 11 -5.00 4.45 5.40
C ILE A 11 -4.43 5.70 6.05
N ALA A 12 -3.11 5.81 6.06
CA ALA A 12 -2.40 6.97 6.59
C ALA A 12 -1.18 7.27 5.72
N THR A 13 -0.80 8.53 5.66
CA THR A 13 0.39 8.96 4.93
C THR A 13 1.43 9.47 5.90
N ASP A 14 2.63 8.93 5.81
CA ASP A 14 3.77 9.30 6.67
C ASP A 14 5.02 9.51 5.81
N THR A 15 6.01 10.15 6.40
CA THR A 15 7.33 10.31 5.78
C THR A 15 8.36 9.62 6.66
N THR A 16 9.20 8.78 6.04
CA THR A 16 10.28 8.13 6.76
C THR A 16 11.44 9.10 6.98
N ALA A 17 12.42 8.68 7.80
CA ALA A 17 13.63 9.44 8.05
C ALA A 17 14.45 9.70 6.79
N TYR A 18 14.24 8.89 5.74
CA TYR A 18 14.98 9.03 4.48
C TYR A 18 14.23 9.85 3.42
N GLY A 19 13.11 10.46 3.81
CA GLY A 19 12.31 11.23 2.87
C GLY A 19 11.36 10.40 2.00
N LEU A 20 11.32 9.10 2.19
CA LEU A 20 10.38 8.23 1.50
C LEU A 20 9.00 8.45 2.08
N ARG A 21 8.00 8.69 1.23
CA ARG A 21 6.61 8.81 1.69
C ARG A 21 5.93 7.47 1.66
N LEU A 22 5.26 7.15 2.76
CA LEU A 22 4.53 5.90 2.88
C LEU A 22 3.03 6.19 2.92
N VAL A 23 2.31 5.60 1.98
CA VAL A 23 0.86 5.51 2.06
C VAL A 23 0.58 4.13 2.63
N THR A 24 0.40 4.06 3.95
CA THR A 24 0.24 2.79 4.65
C THR A 24 -1.22 2.39 4.68
N VAL A 25 -1.51 1.20 4.18
CA VAL A 25 -2.85 0.61 4.18
C VAL A 25 -2.82 -0.62 5.07
N ARG A 26 -3.60 -0.59 6.13
CA ARG A 26 -3.75 -1.74 7.02
C ARG A 26 -5.05 -2.45 6.71
N LEU A 27 -4.95 -3.71 6.37
CA LEU A 27 -6.09 -4.55 6.04
C LEU A 27 -6.32 -5.53 7.17
N ASP A 28 -7.25 -5.21 8.06
CA ASP A 28 -7.42 -5.94 9.30
C ASP A 28 -8.86 -5.86 9.80
N GLY A 29 -9.79 -5.94 8.91
CA GLY A 29 -11.18 -5.74 9.24
C GLY A 29 -11.97 -7.02 9.44
N PRO A 30 -13.25 -6.86 9.74
CA PRO A 30 -14.17 -7.98 9.92
C PRO A 30 -14.37 -8.75 8.62
N ARG A 31 -14.81 -10.00 8.76
CA ARG A 31 -14.98 -10.90 7.62
C ARG A 31 -16.38 -10.83 7.01
N GLU A 32 -17.17 -9.88 7.39
CA GLU A 32 -18.52 -9.73 6.89
C GLU A 32 -18.51 -9.26 5.44
N SER A 33 -19.47 -9.76 4.65
CA SER A 33 -19.51 -9.43 3.23
C SER A 33 -19.72 -7.95 2.96
N THR A 34 -20.50 -7.26 3.80
CA THR A 34 -20.68 -5.81 3.64
C THR A 34 -19.38 -5.05 3.81
N ALA A 35 -18.55 -5.47 4.78
CA ALA A 35 -17.26 -4.85 4.99
C ALA A 35 -16.31 -5.12 3.82
N ARG A 36 -16.45 -6.27 3.15
CA ARG A 36 -15.65 -6.58 1.97
C ARG A 36 -16.01 -5.67 0.81
N ASP A 37 -17.29 -5.41 0.61
CA ASP A 37 -17.72 -4.51 -0.45
C ASP A 37 -17.20 -3.11 -0.20
N ASP A 38 -17.26 -2.64 1.05
CA ASP A 38 -16.72 -1.34 1.42
C ASP A 38 -15.21 -1.28 1.17
N LEU A 39 -14.49 -2.35 1.46
CA LEU A 39 -13.05 -2.40 1.20
C LEU A 39 -12.75 -2.21 -0.28
N LEU A 40 -13.47 -2.93 -1.15
CA LEU A 40 -13.18 -2.91 -2.57
C LEU A 40 -13.67 -1.65 -3.26
N THR A 41 -14.67 -0.98 -2.72
CA THR A 41 -15.18 0.26 -3.29
C THR A 41 -14.57 1.46 -2.61
N GLN A 42 -14.85 1.67 -1.33
CA GLN A 42 -14.41 2.85 -0.61
C GLN A 42 -12.90 2.83 -0.34
N GLY A 43 -12.36 1.67 -0.03
CA GLY A 43 -10.93 1.54 0.24
C GLY A 43 -10.06 1.92 -0.95
N VAL A 44 -10.47 1.50 -2.15
CA VAL A 44 -9.74 1.85 -3.37
C VAL A 44 -9.83 3.37 -3.63
N VAL A 45 -11.00 3.95 -3.45
CA VAL A 45 -11.17 5.41 -3.60
C VAL A 45 -10.30 6.17 -2.62
N ASP A 46 -10.25 5.74 -1.38
CA ASP A 46 -9.42 6.38 -0.36
C ASP A 46 -7.93 6.23 -0.70
N LEU A 47 -7.53 5.08 -1.21
CA LEU A 47 -6.15 4.88 -1.63
C LEU A 47 -5.78 5.83 -2.76
N VAL A 48 -6.64 5.99 -3.76
CA VAL A 48 -6.40 6.93 -4.86
C VAL A 48 -6.20 8.34 -4.31
N SER A 49 -7.06 8.77 -3.39
CA SER A 49 -6.98 10.11 -2.82
C SER A 49 -5.66 10.34 -2.08
N HIS A 50 -5.23 9.36 -1.30
CA HIS A 50 -3.96 9.46 -0.59
C HIS A 50 -2.77 9.46 -1.55
N LEU A 51 -2.82 8.62 -2.58
CA LEU A 51 -1.75 8.53 -3.56
C LEU A 51 -1.60 9.83 -4.34
N VAL A 52 -2.70 10.41 -4.80
CA VAL A 52 -2.68 11.68 -5.51
C VAL A 52 -2.07 12.78 -4.64
N ARG A 53 -2.49 12.86 -3.39
CA ARG A 53 -1.94 13.84 -2.47
C ARG A 53 -0.46 13.64 -2.20
N ALA A 54 -0.04 12.39 -2.04
CA ALA A 54 1.35 12.07 -1.73
C ALA A 54 2.29 12.44 -2.89
N THR A 55 1.80 12.42 -4.12
CA THR A 55 2.61 12.70 -5.31
C THR A 55 2.44 14.12 -5.87
N GLN A 56 1.50 14.88 -5.34
CA GLN A 56 1.07 16.14 -5.95
C GLN A 56 2.11 17.25 -5.84
N ASP A 57 2.74 17.38 -4.69
CA ASP A 57 3.59 18.53 -4.39
C ASP A 57 5.07 18.23 -4.33
N ASP A 58 5.45 17.00 -4.66
CA ASP A 58 6.81 16.55 -4.38
C ASP A 58 7.19 15.42 -5.33
N THR A 59 8.45 15.37 -5.68
CA THR A 59 9.01 14.29 -6.50
C THR A 59 9.66 13.20 -5.65
N SER A 60 9.45 13.21 -4.35
CA SER A 60 9.95 12.17 -3.46
C SER A 60 9.34 10.82 -3.82
N ALA A 61 10.10 9.76 -3.55
CA ALA A 61 9.61 8.42 -3.75
C ALA A 61 8.42 8.13 -2.81
N VAL A 62 7.41 7.46 -3.35
CA VAL A 62 6.22 7.07 -2.60
C VAL A 62 6.10 5.55 -2.63
N VAL A 63 5.79 4.97 -1.50
CA VAL A 63 5.50 3.54 -1.40
C VAL A 63 4.07 3.38 -0.87
N VAL A 64 3.28 2.60 -1.60
CA VAL A 64 1.99 2.13 -1.10
C VAL A 64 2.30 0.89 -0.27
N ASP A 65 2.25 1.03 1.04
CA ASP A 65 2.67 0.02 2.01
C ASP A 65 1.42 -0.71 2.50
N VAL A 66 1.14 -1.86 1.89
CA VAL A 66 -0.04 -2.66 2.22
C VAL A 66 0.34 -3.71 3.26
N ARG A 67 -0.27 -3.63 4.44
CA ARG A 67 -0.01 -4.55 5.55
C ARG A 67 -1.26 -5.35 5.85
N LEU A 68 -1.15 -6.66 5.75
CA LEU A 68 -2.24 -7.56 6.11
C LEU A 68 -2.11 -7.95 7.57
N GLY A 69 -3.21 -7.93 8.29
CA GLY A 69 -3.26 -8.40 9.66
C GLY A 69 -2.93 -9.88 9.75
N GLU A 70 -2.56 -10.32 10.94
CA GLU A 70 -2.19 -11.70 11.16
C GLU A 70 -3.34 -12.64 10.82
N GLY A 71 -3.04 -13.70 10.10
CA GLY A 71 -4.04 -14.68 9.69
C GLY A 71 -4.93 -14.24 8.54
N ARG A 72 -4.63 -13.11 7.91
CA ARG A 72 -5.43 -12.58 6.80
C ARG A 72 -4.88 -12.94 5.43
N ASP A 73 -3.70 -13.52 5.38
CA ASP A 73 -3.11 -13.95 4.12
C ASP A 73 -4.00 -14.99 3.47
N GLY A 74 -4.31 -14.81 2.19
CA GLY A 74 -5.20 -15.70 1.47
C GLY A 74 -6.68 -15.36 1.55
N ASP A 75 -7.07 -14.34 2.31
CA ASP A 75 -8.46 -13.88 2.30
C ASP A 75 -8.79 -13.31 0.92
N PRO A 76 -9.77 -13.85 0.18
CA PRO A 76 -10.02 -13.43 -1.19
C PRO A 76 -10.31 -11.94 -1.35
N SER A 77 -10.99 -11.32 -0.39
CA SER A 77 -11.31 -9.89 -0.49
C SER A 77 -10.07 -9.04 -0.28
N LEU A 78 -9.20 -9.42 0.65
CA LEU A 78 -7.96 -8.70 0.89
C LEU A 78 -7.00 -8.89 -0.28
N GLU A 79 -6.95 -10.10 -0.85
CA GLU A 79 -6.12 -10.34 -2.03
C GLU A 79 -6.62 -9.53 -3.22
N ALA A 80 -7.92 -9.39 -3.38
CA ALA A 80 -8.49 -8.55 -4.43
C ALA A 80 -8.09 -7.08 -4.26
N PHE A 81 -8.07 -6.60 -3.03
CA PHE A 81 -7.60 -5.24 -2.75
C PHE A 81 -6.12 -5.08 -3.11
N VAL A 82 -5.29 -6.06 -2.76
CA VAL A 82 -3.86 -6.05 -3.11
C VAL A 82 -3.69 -5.95 -4.62
N GLU A 83 -4.44 -6.74 -5.39
CA GLU A 83 -4.37 -6.68 -6.84
C GLU A 83 -4.86 -5.35 -7.39
N ALA A 84 -5.89 -4.78 -6.79
CA ALA A 84 -6.38 -3.46 -7.18
C ALA A 84 -5.33 -2.38 -6.91
N ALA A 85 -4.67 -2.43 -5.77
CA ALA A 85 -3.61 -1.48 -5.43
C ALA A 85 -2.43 -1.59 -6.42
N ARG A 86 -2.06 -2.80 -6.75
CA ARG A 86 -0.99 -3.08 -7.71
C ARG A 86 -1.31 -2.48 -9.09
N GLY A 87 -2.50 -2.78 -9.60
CA GLY A 87 -2.94 -2.26 -10.89
C GLY A 87 -3.06 -0.74 -10.90
N LEU A 88 -3.57 -0.18 -9.80
CA LEU A 88 -3.70 1.25 -9.65
C LEU A 88 -2.34 1.96 -9.74
N VAL A 89 -1.34 1.45 -9.01
CA VAL A 89 -0.01 2.05 -9.02
C VAL A 89 0.62 1.93 -10.41
N GLN A 90 0.50 0.79 -11.06
CA GLN A 90 1.02 0.61 -12.41
C GLN A 90 0.40 1.60 -13.39
N SER A 91 -0.92 1.74 -13.35
CA SER A 91 -1.63 2.67 -14.22
C SER A 91 -1.24 4.12 -13.92
N TYR A 92 -1.14 4.45 -12.64
CA TYR A 92 -0.81 5.80 -12.22
C TYR A 92 0.58 6.21 -12.71
N VAL A 93 1.56 5.33 -12.58
CA VAL A 93 2.92 5.59 -13.05
C VAL A 93 2.94 5.78 -14.56
N LEU A 94 2.23 4.92 -15.30
CA LEU A 94 2.18 5.01 -16.76
C LEU A 94 1.51 6.29 -17.24
N GLU A 95 0.41 6.68 -16.61
CA GLU A 95 -0.33 7.87 -17.03
C GLU A 95 0.37 9.16 -16.66
N SER A 96 1.06 9.18 -15.54
CA SER A 96 1.71 10.40 -15.04
C SER A 96 2.99 10.72 -15.80
N GLN A 97 3.67 9.75 -16.32
CA GLN A 97 4.89 9.82 -17.13
C GLN A 97 5.98 10.71 -16.58
N GLN A 98 5.67 11.95 -16.27
CA GLN A 98 6.62 12.94 -15.75
C GLN A 98 5.98 13.75 -14.64
N GLY A 99 6.81 14.30 -13.77
CA GLY A 99 6.35 15.18 -12.71
C GLY A 99 6.07 14.53 -11.38
N ILE A 100 6.19 13.20 -11.31
CA ILE A 100 6.11 12.51 -10.03
C ILE A 100 7.37 11.70 -9.80
N GLY A 101 7.67 11.45 -8.54
CA GLY A 101 8.76 10.56 -8.17
C GLY A 101 8.37 9.09 -8.37
N PRO A 102 9.27 8.17 -8.03
CA PRO A 102 8.97 6.75 -8.10
C PRO A 102 7.81 6.37 -7.18
N VAL A 103 6.93 5.50 -7.66
CA VAL A 103 5.83 4.95 -6.87
C VAL A 103 5.86 3.43 -7.00
N ASN A 104 5.89 2.74 -5.88
CA ASN A 104 5.94 1.28 -5.83
C ASN A 104 5.00 0.77 -4.75
N VAL A 105 4.74 -0.54 -4.78
CA VAL A 105 3.87 -1.20 -3.81
C VAL A 105 4.71 -2.19 -3.01
N VAL A 106 4.55 -2.19 -1.71
CA VAL A 106 5.12 -3.21 -0.82
C VAL A 106 3.97 -3.89 -0.10
N VAL A 107 3.89 -5.20 -0.19
CA VAL A 107 2.85 -5.98 0.48
C VAL A 107 3.52 -6.86 1.52
N SER A 108 3.03 -6.81 2.74
CA SER A 108 3.61 -7.57 3.84
C SER A 108 2.55 -7.98 4.85
N GLN A 109 2.93 -8.93 5.70
CA GLN A 109 2.16 -9.28 6.88
C GLN A 109 2.64 -8.43 8.06
N ALA A 110 1.80 -8.29 9.06
CA ALA A 110 2.11 -7.45 10.21
C ALA A 110 3.45 -7.79 10.88
N ARG A 111 3.81 -9.07 10.89
CA ARG A 111 5.04 -9.55 11.56
C ARG A 111 6.31 -9.38 10.75
N GLN A 112 6.23 -8.86 9.54
CA GLN A 112 7.38 -8.72 8.64
C GLN A 112 8.04 -7.34 8.73
N ASP A 113 8.17 -6.81 9.93
CA ASP A 113 8.73 -5.47 10.12
C ASP A 113 10.16 -5.35 9.60
N ASP A 114 11.00 -6.33 9.86
CA ASP A 114 12.41 -6.28 9.44
C ASP A 114 12.53 -6.32 7.92
N ASP A 115 11.78 -7.23 7.29
CA ASP A 115 11.81 -7.34 5.82
C ASP A 115 11.25 -6.08 5.18
N ARG A 116 10.21 -5.52 5.77
CA ARG A 116 9.61 -4.27 5.29
C ARG A 116 10.60 -3.13 5.36
N GLN A 117 11.32 -3.01 6.48
CA GLN A 117 12.30 -1.95 6.65
C GLN A 117 13.44 -2.06 5.64
N LEU A 118 13.93 -3.28 5.40
CA LEU A 118 14.96 -3.51 4.40
C LEU A 118 14.49 -3.10 3.01
N THR A 119 13.23 -3.39 2.68
CA THR A 119 12.67 -3.01 1.39
C THR A 119 12.56 -1.50 1.27
N PHE A 120 12.12 -0.82 2.32
CA PHE A 120 12.05 0.64 2.32
C PHE A 120 13.44 1.26 2.15
N ASP A 121 14.44 0.73 2.83
CA ASP A 121 15.81 1.22 2.70
C ASP A 121 16.32 1.05 1.26
N TYR A 122 16.01 -0.08 0.64
CA TYR A 122 16.36 -0.33 -0.74
C TYR A 122 15.69 0.68 -1.69
N LEU A 123 14.41 0.96 -1.47
CA LEU A 123 13.66 1.88 -2.33
C LEU A 123 14.02 3.34 -2.09
N ALA A 124 14.52 3.67 -0.91
CA ALA A 124 14.88 5.03 -0.57
C ALA A 124 16.22 5.46 -1.15
N GLY A 125 17.09 4.52 -1.52
CA GLY A 125 18.42 4.86 -2.00
C GLY A 125 19.00 3.82 -2.94
N GLY A 126 20.20 4.10 -3.44
CA GLY A 126 20.92 3.17 -4.30
C GLY A 126 20.18 2.80 -5.56
N THR A 127 20.30 1.54 -5.94
CA THR A 127 19.69 1.04 -7.18
C THR A 127 18.16 0.97 -7.09
N GLY A 128 17.63 0.78 -5.90
CA GLY A 128 16.17 0.69 -5.71
C GLY A 128 15.45 2.01 -5.99
N SER A 129 16.15 3.13 -5.93
CA SER A 129 15.55 4.44 -6.17
C SER A 129 15.07 4.63 -7.60
N PHE A 130 15.48 3.76 -8.52
CA PHE A 130 15.01 3.79 -9.91
C PHE A 130 13.78 2.92 -10.16
N SER A 131 13.35 2.16 -9.15
CA SER A 131 12.19 1.29 -9.29
C SER A 131 10.91 2.11 -9.41
N ARG A 132 10.06 1.76 -10.36
CA ARG A 132 8.78 2.43 -10.59
C ARG A 132 7.71 1.42 -10.96
N GLY A 133 6.57 1.52 -10.30
CA GLY A 133 5.42 0.68 -10.61
C GLY A 133 5.57 -0.79 -10.24
N ALA A 134 6.57 -1.12 -9.45
CA ALA A 134 6.83 -2.50 -9.05
C ALA A 134 6.05 -2.85 -7.78
N THR A 135 5.76 -4.14 -7.62
CA THR A 135 5.17 -4.68 -6.40
C THR A 135 6.17 -5.63 -5.76
N TYR A 136 6.49 -5.35 -4.51
CA TYR A 136 7.37 -6.18 -3.69
C TYR A 136 6.51 -6.90 -2.68
N ASP A 137 6.12 -8.12 -3.01
CA ASP A 137 5.27 -8.93 -2.13
C ASP A 137 6.14 -9.78 -1.22
N LEU A 138 6.33 -9.30 0.00
CA LEU A 138 7.21 -9.96 0.96
C LEU A 138 6.64 -11.27 1.50
N ARG A 139 5.36 -11.50 1.32
CA ARG A 139 4.71 -12.73 1.76
C ARG A 139 5.19 -13.93 0.93
N GLU A 140 5.64 -13.70 -0.28
CA GLU A 140 6.12 -14.74 -1.18
C GLU A 140 7.56 -15.17 -0.84
N VAL A 141 8.25 -14.34 -0.06
CA VAL A 141 9.60 -14.67 0.37
C VAL A 141 9.51 -15.53 1.62
N THR A 142 9.46 -16.81 1.43
CA THR A 142 9.52 -17.74 2.55
C THR A 142 10.96 -18.06 2.80
N GLY A 143 11.41 -17.62 3.93
CA GLY A 143 12.80 -17.79 4.33
C GLY A 143 13.14 -19.22 4.58
#